data_df6ba029c0c8008d1d0cd2018497a4c5
#
_entry.id   df6ba029c0c8008d1d0cd2018497a4c5
#
_cell.length_a   1.000
_cell.length_b   1.000
_cell.length_c   1.000
_cell.angle_alpha   90.00
_cell.angle_beta   90.00
_cell.angle_gamma   90.00
#
_symmetry.space_group_name_H-M   'P 1'
#
loop_
_entity.id
_entity.type
_entity.pdbx_description
1 polymer ?
#
loop_
_entity_poly.entity_id
_entity_poly.type
_entity_poly.pdbx_seq_one_letter_code
_entity_poly.pdbx_strand_id
1 'polypeptide(L)'
;PVIHRRQRQMCIRDRFNTWPKMGDNYIPENLIFIEDRLFGFFDNSVFIHFFHRALAYLSFLTILYMCFKHFKGIENKYQKIHFLIVLFLVLIQLFIGVFVVLSNVQVSLGSIHQIIGTLLFVSATCYSLQILKN
;
A
#
# COMPACT_ATOMS: atom_id res chain seq x y z
N PRO A 1 24.25 13.86 -21.82
CA PRO A 1 24.03 12.77 -20.86
C PRO A 1 22.77 12.95 -19.98
N VAL A 2 22.37 14.20 -19.70
CA VAL A 2 21.23 14.51 -18.79
C VAL A 2 19.86 14.19 -19.42
N ILE A 3 19.74 14.31 -20.74
CA ILE A 3 18.48 14.05 -21.47
C ILE A 3 18.12 12.57 -21.44
N HIS A 4 19.08 11.65 -21.51
CA HIS A 4 18.83 10.21 -21.45
C HIS A 4 18.33 9.72 -20.07
N ARG A 5 18.74 10.38 -18.97
CA ARG A 5 18.24 10.02 -17.63
C ARG A 5 16.76 10.40 -17.44
N ARG A 6 16.34 11.58 -17.93
CA ARG A 6 14.93 12.01 -17.84
C ARG A 6 14.01 11.15 -18.72
N GLN A 7 14.45 10.75 -19.91
CA GLN A 7 13.66 9.85 -20.76
C GLN A 7 13.52 8.45 -20.16
N ARG A 8 14.57 7.89 -19.54
CA ARG A 8 14.47 6.60 -18.84
C ARG A 8 13.50 6.67 -17.64
N GLN A 9 13.48 7.76 -16.91
CA GLN A 9 12.52 7.95 -15.80
C GLN A 9 11.08 8.11 -16.29
N MET A 10 10.84 8.78 -17.42
CA MET A 10 9.50 8.84 -18.04
C MET A 10 9.03 7.45 -18.51
N CYS A 11 9.86 6.67 -19.18
CA CYS A 11 9.50 5.31 -19.61
C CYS A 11 9.22 4.35 -18.46
N ILE A 12 9.87 4.51 -17.30
CA ILE A 12 9.61 3.69 -16.10
C ILE A 12 8.29 4.08 -15.47
N ARG A 13 7.95 5.38 -15.46
CA ARG A 13 6.69 5.89 -14.88
C ARG A 13 5.47 5.40 -15.65
N ASP A 14 5.54 5.33 -16.97
CA ASP A 14 4.43 4.88 -17.83
C ASP A 14 4.24 3.35 -17.83
N ARG A 15 5.26 2.60 -17.45
CA ARG A 15 5.25 1.13 -17.55
C ARG A 15 4.49 0.43 -16.41
N PHE A 16 4.19 1.12 -15.29
CA PHE A 16 3.60 0.51 -14.10
C PHE A 16 2.23 1.09 -13.71
N ASN A 17 1.54 1.75 -14.63
CA ASN A 17 0.19 2.31 -14.43
C ASN A 17 -0.92 1.27 -14.60
N THR A 18 -0.57 0.00 -14.55
CA THR A 18 -1.51 -1.12 -14.69
C THR A 18 -1.78 -1.77 -13.34
N TRP A 19 -2.99 -2.27 -13.17
CA TRP A 19 -3.42 -3.05 -12.01
C TRP A 19 -4.36 -4.17 -12.48
N PRO A 20 -4.28 -5.41 -11.95
CA PRO A 20 -3.41 -5.88 -10.86
C PRO A 20 -1.97 -6.20 -11.28
N LYS A 21 -1.70 -6.32 -12.57
CA LYS A 21 -0.36 -6.59 -13.12
C LYS A 21 0.53 -5.33 -13.02
N MET A 22 1.84 -5.52 -13.10
CA MET A 22 2.84 -4.47 -13.27
C MET A 22 3.40 -4.54 -14.70
N GLY A 23 2.76 -3.81 -15.64
CA GLY A 23 2.95 -4.01 -17.06
C GLY A 23 2.25 -5.30 -17.52
N ASP A 24 2.97 -6.16 -18.23
CA ASP A 24 2.42 -7.42 -18.75
C ASP A 24 2.48 -8.58 -17.74
N ASN A 25 3.31 -8.47 -16.70
CA ASN A 25 3.59 -9.51 -15.72
C ASN A 25 3.12 -9.14 -14.30
N TYR A 26 2.84 -10.16 -13.45
CA TYR A 26 2.58 -9.95 -12.02
C TYR A 26 3.86 -9.62 -11.26
N ILE A 27 5.00 -10.19 -11.66
CA ILE A 27 6.32 -9.91 -11.12
C ILE A 27 7.12 -9.24 -12.22
N PRO A 28 7.59 -7.99 -12.04
CA PRO A 28 8.35 -7.29 -13.07
C PRO A 28 9.68 -7.99 -13.37
N GLU A 29 10.03 -8.14 -14.64
CA GLU A 29 11.28 -8.78 -15.07
C GLU A 29 12.53 -8.07 -14.53
N ASN A 30 12.48 -6.75 -14.36
CA ASN A 30 13.58 -5.94 -13.86
C ASN A 30 13.73 -5.94 -12.33
N LEU A 31 12.93 -6.75 -11.61
CA LEU A 31 13.03 -6.88 -10.16
C LEU A 31 14.31 -7.59 -9.74
N ILE A 32 14.83 -8.50 -10.59
CA ILE A 32 15.94 -9.42 -10.29
C ILE A 32 17.29 -8.83 -10.73
N PHE A 33 17.32 -7.85 -11.63
CA PHE A 33 18.55 -7.21 -12.10
C PHE A 33 19.02 -6.09 -11.16
N ILE A 34 19.37 -6.47 -9.94
CA ILE A 34 20.03 -5.57 -8.99
C ILE A 34 21.52 -5.90 -9.04
N GLU A 35 22.23 -5.12 -9.86
CA GLU A 35 23.70 -5.16 -9.90
C GLU A 35 24.28 -4.82 -8.52
N ASP A 36 24.95 -5.80 -7.92
CA ASP A 36 26.08 -5.74 -6.96
C ASP A 36 26.06 -4.79 -5.76
N ARG A 37 24.91 -4.25 -5.31
CA ARG A 37 24.87 -3.45 -4.09
C ARG A 37 23.75 -3.91 -3.14
N LEU A 38 24.15 -4.29 -1.93
CA LEU A 38 23.24 -4.65 -0.81
C LEU A 38 22.16 -3.59 -0.50
N PHE A 39 22.33 -2.34 -0.96
CA PHE A 39 21.38 -1.24 -0.81
C PHE A 39 20.69 -0.81 -2.12
N GLY A 40 21.01 -1.42 -3.26
CA GLY A 40 20.39 -1.11 -4.55
C GLY A 40 18.88 -1.36 -4.62
N PHE A 41 18.33 -2.14 -3.68
CA PHE A 41 16.90 -2.38 -3.56
C PHE A 41 16.11 -1.10 -3.28
N PHE A 42 16.64 -0.21 -2.43
CA PHE A 42 15.95 1.03 -2.04
C PHE A 42 16.06 2.14 -3.09
N ASP A 43 17.01 2.04 -4.02
CA ASP A 43 17.16 2.98 -5.14
C ASP A 43 16.34 2.55 -6.37
N ASN A 44 15.83 1.31 -6.39
CA ASN A 44 15.05 0.79 -7.50
C ASN A 44 13.57 1.10 -7.32
N SER A 45 13.05 2.07 -8.09
CA SER A 45 11.64 2.46 -8.05
C SER A 45 10.68 1.30 -8.37
N VAL A 46 11.07 0.34 -9.21
CA VAL A 46 10.30 -0.85 -9.55
C VAL A 46 10.12 -1.74 -8.33
N PHE A 47 11.22 -1.98 -7.61
CA PHE A 47 11.21 -2.77 -6.37
C PHE A 47 10.34 -2.13 -5.29
N ILE A 48 10.49 -0.81 -5.07
CA ILE A 48 9.70 -0.07 -4.09
C ILE A 48 8.21 -0.17 -4.41
N HIS A 49 7.80 0.02 -5.66
CA HIS A 49 6.41 -0.11 -6.10
C HIS A 49 5.86 -1.52 -5.92
N PHE A 50 6.63 -2.54 -6.30
CA PHE A 50 6.24 -3.94 -6.13
C PHE A 50 6.08 -4.30 -4.64
N PHE A 51 7.07 -3.94 -3.84
CA PHE A 51 7.08 -4.22 -2.40
C PHE A 51 5.94 -3.50 -1.67
N HIS A 52 5.67 -2.24 -2.03
CA HIS A 52 4.54 -1.49 -1.48
C HIS A 52 3.20 -2.18 -1.77
N ARG A 53 2.98 -2.65 -3.01
CA ARG A 53 1.77 -3.40 -3.37
C ARG A 53 1.66 -4.71 -2.61
N ALA A 54 2.76 -5.47 -2.49
CA ALA A 54 2.79 -6.73 -1.75
C ALA A 54 2.43 -6.52 -0.26
N LEU A 55 3.00 -5.49 0.37
CA LEU A 55 2.67 -5.13 1.74
C LEU A 55 1.21 -4.67 1.90
N ALA A 56 0.67 -3.93 0.93
CA ALA A 56 -0.73 -3.51 0.94
C ALA A 56 -1.68 -4.72 0.90
N TYR A 57 -1.42 -5.71 0.04
CA TYR A 57 -2.21 -6.95 -0.01
C TYR A 57 -2.08 -7.77 1.28
N LEU A 58 -0.87 -7.90 1.80
CA LEU A 58 -0.62 -8.62 3.06
C LEU A 58 -1.38 -7.97 4.22
N SER A 59 -1.30 -6.65 4.35
CA SER A 59 -2.02 -5.88 5.38
C SER A 59 -3.53 -6.04 5.25
N PHE A 60 -4.05 -5.96 4.04
CA PHE A 60 -5.48 -6.16 3.76
C PHE A 60 -5.95 -7.57 4.16
N LEU A 61 -5.22 -8.61 3.74
CA LEU A 61 -5.54 -10.00 4.09
C LEU A 61 -5.47 -10.24 5.60
N THR A 62 -4.47 -9.65 6.27
CA THR A 62 -4.35 -9.76 7.73
C THR A 62 -5.55 -9.14 8.44
N ILE A 63 -6.01 -7.97 8.02
CA ILE A 63 -7.17 -7.30 8.61
C ILE A 63 -8.44 -8.08 8.31
N LEU A 64 -8.62 -8.61 7.10
CA LEU A 64 -9.74 -9.50 6.78
C LEU A 64 -9.74 -10.76 7.67
N TYR A 65 -8.60 -11.39 7.84
CA TYR A 65 -8.47 -12.55 8.73
C TYR A 65 -8.87 -12.20 10.17
N MET A 66 -8.40 -11.07 10.68
CA MET A 66 -8.77 -10.57 12.00
C MET A 66 -10.28 -10.28 12.10
N CYS A 67 -10.89 -9.74 11.03
CA CYS A 67 -12.34 -9.58 10.94
C CYS A 67 -13.08 -10.88 11.15
N PHE A 68 -12.73 -11.91 10.37
CA PHE A 68 -13.43 -13.19 10.45
C PHE A 68 -13.26 -13.88 11.80
N LYS A 69 -12.06 -13.77 12.39
CA LYS A 69 -11.74 -14.48 13.63
C LYS A 69 -12.25 -13.79 14.88
N HIS A 70 -12.15 -12.48 14.98
CA HIS A 70 -12.34 -11.73 16.23
C HIS A 70 -13.61 -10.89 16.30
N PHE A 71 -14.21 -10.53 15.16
CA PHE A 71 -15.34 -9.59 15.15
C PHE A 71 -16.53 -10.02 16.02
N LYS A 72 -16.82 -11.33 16.04
CA LYS A 72 -17.95 -11.88 16.84
C LYS A 72 -17.67 -11.90 18.35
N GLY A 73 -16.40 -11.91 18.74
CA GLY A 73 -15.98 -11.92 20.15
C GLY A 73 -15.79 -10.53 20.77
N ILE A 74 -15.99 -9.45 20.01
CA ILE A 74 -15.89 -8.10 20.56
C ILE A 74 -17.20 -7.74 21.25
N GLU A 75 -17.23 -7.80 22.57
CA GLU A 75 -18.41 -7.47 23.39
C GLU A 75 -18.59 -5.96 23.55
N ASN A 76 -17.47 -5.22 23.66
CA ASN A 76 -17.51 -3.78 23.87
C ASN A 76 -17.93 -3.04 22.59
N LYS A 77 -19.05 -2.32 22.64
CA LYS A 77 -19.61 -1.55 21.53
C LYS A 77 -18.62 -0.53 20.94
N TYR A 78 -17.84 0.14 21.77
CA TYR A 78 -16.87 1.15 21.31
C TYR A 78 -15.70 0.50 20.56
N GLN A 79 -15.21 -0.62 21.05
CA GLN A 79 -14.18 -1.40 20.34
C GLN A 79 -14.69 -1.89 18.98
N LYS A 80 -15.93 -2.35 18.92
CA LYS A 80 -16.56 -2.82 17.69
C LYS A 80 -16.69 -1.70 16.65
N ILE A 81 -17.10 -0.50 17.07
CA ILE A 81 -17.20 0.68 16.20
C ILE A 81 -15.79 1.06 15.72
N HIS A 82 -14.81 1.12 16.61
CA HIS A 82 -13.44 1.47 16.26
C HIS A 82 -12.83 0.47 15.26
N PHE A 83 -13.07 -0.82 15.48
CA PHE A 83 -12.65 -1.85 14.53
C PHE A 83 -13.27 -1.67 13.13
N LEU A 84 -14.58 -1.33 13.06
CA LEU A 84 -15.25 -1.04 11.79
C LEU A 84 -14.65 0.22 11.10
N ILE A 85 -14.25 1.23 11.86
CA ILE A 85 -13.56 2.42 11.33
C ILE A 85 -12.22 2.01 10.70
N VAL A 86 -11.42 1.19 11.38
CA VAL A 86 -10.14 0.69 10.84
C VAL A 86 -10.39 -0.10 9.56
N LEU A 87 -11.36 -1.00 9.53
CA LEU A 87 -11.72 -1.78 8.36
C LEU A 87 -12.12 -0.87 7.17
N PHE A 88 -12.97 0.13 7.43
CA PHE A 88 -13.40 1.09 6.42
C PHE A 88 -12.24 1.90 5.86
N LEU A 89 -11.33 2.37 6.72
CA LEU A 89 -10.12 3.09 6.29
C LEU A 89 -9.19 2.23 5.45
N VAL A 90 -9.03 0.94 5.77
CA VAL A 90 -8.24 0.00 4.95
C VAL A 90 -8.84 -0.18 3.56
N LEU A 91 -10.16 -0.34 3.47
CA LEU A 91 -10.84 -0.46 2.17
C LEU A 91 -10.64 0.80 1.33
N ILE A 92 -10.86 1.98 1.91
CA ILE A 92 -10.63 3.26 1.21
C ILE A 92 -9.17 3.38 0.77
N GLN A 93 -8.22 3.04 1.66
CA GLN A 93 -6.79 3.10 1.37
C GLN A 93 -6.41 2.23 0.17
N LEU A 94 -6.98 1.02 0.10
CA LEU A 94 -6.77 0.12 -1.03
C LEU A 94 -7.31 0.71 -2.33
N PHE A 95 -8.56 1.19 -2.33
CA PHE A 95 -9.20 1.77 -3.52
C PHE A 95 -8.45 3.01 -4.03
N ILE A 96 -8.10 3.94 -3.13
CA ILE A 96 -7.34 5.13 -3.51
C ILE A 96 -5.94 4.74 -4.02
N GLY A 97 -5.29 3.75 -3.41
CA GLY A 97 -3.99 3.25 -3.86
C GLY A 97 -4.03 2.72 -5.29
N VAL A 98 -5.07 1.94 -5.65
CA VAL A 98 -5.30 1.50 -7.03
C VAL A 98 -5.55 2.70 -7.96
N PHE A 99 -6.35 3.67 -7.51
CA PHE A 99 -6.67 4.85 -8.31
C PHE A 99 -5.44 5.74 -8.57
N VAL A 100 -4.55 5.89 -7.58
CA VAL A 100 -3.26 6.58 -7.73
C VAL A 100 -2.44 5.95 -8.85
N VAL A 101 -2.37 4.61 -8.88
CA VAL A 101 -1.62 3.89 -9.92
C VAL A 101 -2.25 4.12 -11.30
N LEU A 102 -3.56 3.94 -11.44
CA LEU A 102 -4.28 4.07 -12.72
C LEU A 102 -4.28 5.51 -13.25
N SER A 103 -4.16 6.52 -12.38
CA SER A 103 -4.13 7.95 -12.74
C SER A 103 -2.72 8.50 -13.05
N ASN A 104 -1.75 7.64 -13.39
CA ASN A 104 -0.36 8.05 -13.63
C ASN A 104 0.30 8.75 -12.44
N VAL A 105 -0.01 8.32 -11.22
CA VAL A 105 0.53 8.86 -9.97
C VAL A 105 0.33 10.38 -9.85
N GLN A 106 -0.91 10.81 -10.03
CA GLN A 106 -1.28 12.22 -9.88
C GLN A 106 -0.98 12.70 -8.45
N VAL A 107 -0.28 13.83 -8.32
CA VAL A 107 0.22 14.32 -7.02
C VAL A 107 -0.89 14.53 -6.00
N SER A 108 -2.03 15.08 -6.40
CA SER A 108 -3.18 15.30 -5.53
C SER A 108 -3.75 14.00 -4.94
N LEU A 109 -3.90 12.97 -5.77
CA LEU A 109 -4.36 11.66 -5.32
C LEU A 109 -3.34 10.96 -4.42
N GLY A 110 -2.04 11.10 -4.74
CA GLY A 110 -0.96 10.62 -3.89
C GLY A 110 -0.97 11.25 -2.50
N SER A 111 -1.20 12.56 -2.42
CA SER A 111 -1.31 13.28 -1.14
C SER A 111 -2.52 12.82 -0.32
N ILE A 112 -3.68 12.63 -0.96
CA ILE A 112 -4.88 12.09 -0.29
C ILE A 112 -4.62 10.68 0.23
N HIS A 113 -4.01 9.82 -0.59
CA HIS A 113 -3.62 8.46 -0.19
C HIS A 113 -2.72 8.47 1.05
N GLN A 114 -1.74 9.37 1.11
CA GLN A 114 -0.83 9.52 2.24
C GLN A 114 -1.55 9.98 3.52
N ILE A 115 -2.46 10.96 3.42
CA ILE A 115 -3.26 11.45 4.55
C ILE A 115 -4.12 10.34 5.13
N ILE A 116 -4.84 9.59 4.28
CA ILE A 116 -5.69 8.48 4.72
C ILE A 116 -4.85 7.34 5.31
N GLY A 117 -3.66 7.07 4.76
CA GLY A 117 -2.72 6.11 5.33
C GLY A 117 -2.26 6.50 6.74
N THR A 118 -2.00 7.78 6.97
CA THR A 118 -1.65 8.29 8.30
C THR A 118 -2.81 8.14 9.29
N LEU A 119 -4.03 8.48 8.87
CA LEU A 119 -5.24 8.29 9.70
C LEU A 119 -5.48 6.81 10.02
N LEU A 120 -5.29 5.93 9.05
CA LEU A 120 -5.37 4.48 9.25
C LEU A 120 -4.34 4.00 10.28
N PHE A 121 -3.09 4.43 10.16
CA PHE A 121 -2.03 4.06 11.10
C PHE A 121 -2.35 4.50 12.53
N VAL A 122 -2.76 5.75 12.72
CA VAL A 122 -3.16 6.29 14.04
C VAL A 122 -4.35 5.50 14.60
N SER A 123 -5.39 5.29 13.78
CA SER A 123 -6.59 4.56 14.20
C SER A 123 -6.27 3.11 14.58
N ALA A 124 -5.46 2.40 13.81
CA ALA A 124 -5.04 1.03 14.11
C ALA A 124 -4.21 0.95 15.39
N THR A 125 -3.31 1.92 15.61
CA THR A 125 -2.50 1.99 16.85
C THR A 125 -3.40 2.23 18.07
N CYS A 126 -4.33 3.18 17.99
CA CYS A 126 -5.30 3.43 19.07
C CYS A 126 -6.16 2.20 19.37
N TYR A 127 -6.61 1.49 18.35
CA TYR A 127 -7.35 0.24 18.51
C TYR A 127 -6.52 -0.84 19.23
N SER A 128 -5.26 -1.02 18.81
CA SER A 128 -4.35 -1.98 19.44
C SER A 128 -4.12 -1.68 20.93
N LEU A 129 -3.95 -0.39 21.28
CA LEU A 129 -3.81 0.04 22.67
C LEU A 129 -5.09 -0.19 23.51
N GLN A 130 -6.27 -0.09 22.91
CA GLN A 130 -7.52 -0.42 23.59
C GLN A 130 -7.63 -1.91 23.93
N ILE A 131 -7.15 -2.79 23.05
CA ILE A 131 -7.14 -4.24 23.30
C ILE A 131 -6.18 -4.59 24.44
N LEU A 132 -5.00 -3.96 24.48
CA LEU A 132 -3.98 -4.24 25.51
C LEU A 132 -4.36 -3.78 26.91
N LYS A 133 -5.33 -2.86 27.03
CA LYS A 133 -5.81 -2.33 28.32
C LYS A 133 -6.95 -3.14 28.95
N ASN A 134 -7.57 -4.03 28.20
CA ASN A 134 -8.64 -4.93 28.64
C ASN A 134 -8.15 -6.35 28.84
#